data_8db1480b0d830bb152de02dbb805b17c
#
_entry.id   8db1480b0d830bb152de02dbb805b17c
#
_cell.length_a   1.000
_cell.length_b   1.000
_cell.length_c   1.000
_cell.angle_alpha   90.00
_cell.angle_beta   90.00
_cell.angle_gamma   90.00
#
_symmetry.space_group_name_H-M   'P 1'
#
loop_
_entity.id
_entity.type
_entity.pdbx_description
1 polymer ?
#
loop_
_entity_poly.entity_id
_entity_poly.type
_entity_poly.pdbx_seq_one_letter_code
_entity_poly.pdbx_strand_id
1 'polypeptide(L)'
;MKFQSSGHTTAVLRAMSYASPSSKLKDMTSGIEFYDKIAYIEEHFEEEKDVLVQKLQMLAHKLFRADNMMISYTAAKEGLNGMEELVEGLKKAMFEDPVEDTRCVLHCEMKNEGFKTASKVQYVARVGNFIDNGADYTGALQILKVILSYDYLWQNVRVKGGAYGCMSRFSRTGEGYFVSYRDPNLERTMEVYEGIADYLRNFTVSDRDMNKYIIGTMSNIDQPMTPSAKGDRSFNLYMNKVSAETIKKERLQILKAGQEDIRKLADVVEAVMKAGQVCVIGSEEKIEEAKDMFKNVTTF
;
A
#
# COMPACT_ATOMS: atom_id res chain seq x y z
N MET A 1 -7.10 14.50 -13.96
CA MET A 1 -6.11 13.47 -13.56
C MET A 1 -6.38 12.96 -12.16
N LYS A 2 -6.38 11.66 -11.92
CA LYS A 2 -6.54 11.06 -10.57
C LYS A 2 -5.43 11.45 -9.59
N PHE A 3 -4.24 11.85 -10.07
CA PHE A 3 -3.10 12.22 -9.23
C PHE A 3 -3.35 13.41 -8.30
N GLN A 4 -4.17 14.38 -8.71
CA GLN A 4 -4.51 15.54 -7.85
C GLN A 4 -5.49 15.18 -6.73
N SER A 5 -6.42 14.25 -6.97
CA SER A 5 -7.42 13.85 -5.95
C SER A 5 -6.92 12.72 -5.04
N SER A 6 -6.03 11.87 -5.53
CA SER A 6 -5.49 10.67 -4.86
C SER A 6 -3.97 10.66 -4.77
N GLY A 7 -3.32 11.81 -4.77
CA GLY A 7 -1.87 11.96 -4.78
C GLY A 7 -1.15 11.22 -3.65
N HIS A 8 -1.78 11.10 -2.48
CA HIS A 8 -1.23 10.35 -1.35
C HIS A 8 -1.07 8.84 -1.66
N THR A 9 -2.07 8.22 -2.32
CA THR A 9 -1.97 6.79 -2.70
C THR A 9 -0.97 6.59 -3.82
N THR A 10 -0.90 7.53 -4.76
CA THR A 10 0.07 7.51 -5.85
C THR A 10 1.50 7.67 -5.32
N ALA A 11 1.75 8.63 -4.42
CA ALA A 11 3.05 8.83 -3.81
C ALA A 11 3.52 7.60 -3.01
N VAL A 12 2.62 6.97 -2.23
CA VAL A 12 2.93 5.73 -1.51
C VAL A 12 3.26 4.59 -2.47
N LEU A 13 2.43 4.35 -3.51
CA LEU A 13 2.67 3.29 -4.48
C LEU A 13 4.00 3.50 -5.21
N ARG A 14 4.28 4.75 -5.62
CA ARG A 14 5.53 5.11 -6.28
C ARG A 14 6.73 4.87 -5.38
N ALA A 15 6.72 5.32 -4.14
CA ALA A 15 7.80 5.07 -3.18
C ALA A 15 8.00 3.58 -2.88
N MET A 16 6.90 2.79 -2.75
CA MET A 16 6.98 1.34 -2.59
C MET A 16 7.63 0.64 -3.80
N SER A 17 7.39 1.14 -5.01
CA SER A 17 7.91 0.55 -6.25
C SER A 17 9.45 0.59 -6.35
N TYR A 18 10.12 1.41 -5.54
CA TYR A 18 11.58 1.51 -5.55
C TYR A 18 12.29 0.27 -4.97
N ALA A 19 11.61 -0.54 -4.16
CA ALA A 19 12.21 -1.72 -3.54
C ALA A 19 11.33 -2.98 -3.57
N SER A 20 10.02 -2.86 -3.86
CA SER A 20 9.08 -3.98 -3.87
C SER A 20 8.70 -4.35 -5.30
N PRO A 21 9.06 -5.55 -5.81
CA PRO A 21 8.67 -6.00 -7.14
C PRO A 21 7.14 -6.03 -7.35
N SER A 22 6.37 -6.39 -6.31
CA SER A 22 4.90 -6.39 -6.39
C SER A 22 4.33 -4.97 -6.51
N SER A 23 4.92 -4.00 -5.81
CA SER A 23 4.54 -2.59 -5.91
C SER A 23 5.04 -1.97 -7.22
N LYS A 24 6.19 -2.42 -7.73
CA LYS A 24 6.68 -2.06 -9.07
C LYS A 24 5.69 -2.49 -10.15
N LEU A 25 5.22 -3.74 -10.10
CA LEU A 25 4.19 -4.21 -11.02
C LEU A 25 2.90 -3.38 -10.94
N LYS A 26 2.48 -3.02 -9.73
CA LYS A 26 1.30 -2.16 -9.55
C LYS A 26 1.52 -0.75 -10.12
N ASP A 27 2.70 -0.16 -9.95
CA ASP A 27 3.02 1.15 -10.53
C ASP A 27 3.00 1.09 -12.07
N MET A 28 3.54 0.02 -12.67
CA MET A 28 3.51 -0.24 -14.11
C MET A 28 2.09 -0.50 -14.66
N THR A 29 1.12 -0.89 -13.84
CA THR A 29 -0.24 -1.25 -14.27
C THR A 29 -1.32 -0.27 -13.83
N SER A 30 -1.04 0.63 -12.89
CA SER A 30 -2.04 1.57 -12.35
C SER A 30 -1.45 2.85 -11.73
N GLY A 31 -0.13 3.00 -11.69
CA GLY A 31 0.56 4.14 -11.08
C GLY A 31 1.12 5.13 -12.10
N ILE A 32 2.23 5.77 -11.76
CA ILE A 32 2.89 6.80 -12.58
C ILE A 32 3.47 6.17 -13.85
N GLU A 33 4.17 5.06 -13.75
CA GLU A 33 4.71 4.37 -14.94
C GLU A 33 3.63 3.93 -15.94
N PHE A 34 2.46 3.53 -15.42
CA PHE A 34 1.33 3.23 -16.29
C PHE A 34 0.86 4.48 -17.04
N TYR A 35 0.73 5.60 -16.34
CA TYR A 35 0.35 6.86 -16.95
C TYR A 35 1.34 7.28 -18.05
N ASP A 36 2.64 7.25 -17.75
CA ASP A 36 3.69 7.63 -18.71
C ASP A 36 3.65 6.74 -19.96
N LYS A 37 3.43 5.41 -19.77
CA LYS A 37 3.31 4.48 -20.91
C LYS A 37 2.06 4.74 -21.76
N ILE A 38 0.93 5.05 -21.12
CA ILE A 38 -0.31 5.38 -21.86
C ILE A 38 -0.17 6.72 -22.60
N ALA A 39 0.42 7.73 -21.98
CA ALA A 39 0.70 9.01 -22.63
C ALA A 39 1.62 8.83 -23.86
N TYR A 40 2.68 8.04 -23.72
CA TYR A 40 3.55 7.68 -24.85
C TYR A 40 2.79 6.97 -25.99
N ILE A 41 1.95 5.98 -25.65
CA ILE A 41 1.15 5.26 -26.66
C ILE A 41 0.14 6.20 -27.34
N GLU A 42 -0.46 7.14 -26.59
CA GLU A 42 -1.39 8.13 -27.17
C GLU A 42 -0.67 9.02 -28.18
N GLU A 43 0.52 9.52 -27.83
CA GLU A 43 1.32 10.38 -28.71
C GLU A 43 1.82 9.65 -29.98
N HIS A 44 2.16 8.34 -29.86
CA HIS A 44 2.73 7.52 -30.95
C HIS A 44 1.75 6.43 -31.43
N PHE A 45 0.43 6.66 -31.31
CA PHE A 45 -0.57 5.62 -31.51
C PHE A 45 -0.49 4.94 -32.88
N GLU A 46 -0.30 5.70 -33.97
CA GLU A 46 -0.22 5.16 -35.32
C GLU A 46 0.99 4.24 -35.51
N GLU A 47 2.08 4.47 -34.78
CA GLU A 47 3.30 3.67 -34.84
C GLU A 47 3.21 2.42 -33.95
N GLU A 48 2.53 2.54 -32.79
CA GLU A 48 2.47 1.49 -31.75
C GLU A 48 1.25 0.55 -31.88
N LYS A 49 0.20 0.93 -32.63
CA LYS A 49 -1.09 0.21 -32.65
C LYS A 49 -0.98 -1.27 -33.04
N ASP A 50 -0.20 -1.60 -34.04
CA ASP A 50 -0.07 -2.99 -34.53
C ASP A 50 0.71 -3.86 -33.51
N VAL A 51 1.76 -3.30 -32.92
CA VAL A 51 2.53 -3.95 -31.85
C VAL A 51 1.67 -4.11 -30.61
N LEU A 52 0.84 -3.13 -30.28
CA LEU A 52 -0.10 -3.18 -29.15
C LEU A 52 -1.12 -4.29 -29.33
N VAL A 53 -1.73 -4.41 -30.52
CA VAL A 53 -2.68 -5.48 -30.85
C VAL A 53 -2.04 -6.86 -30.69
N GLN A 54 -0.83 -7.07 -31.23
CA GLN A 54 -0.09 -8.34 -31.09
C GLN A 54 0.19 -8.68 -29.62
N LYS A 55 0.64 -7.70 -28.82
CA LYS A 55 0.88 -7.90 -27.38
C LYS A 55 -0.40 -8.21 -26.61
N LEU A 56 -1.51 -7.55 -26.91
CA LEU A 56 -2.80 -7.82 -26.27
C LEU A 56 -3.33 -9.22 -26.62
N GLN A 57 -3.19 -9.65 -27.89
CA GLN A 57 -3.54 -11.01 -28.30
C GLN A 57 -2.69 -12.05 -27.56
N MET A 58 -1.36 -11.85 -27.52
CA MET A 58 -0.46 -12.73 -26.77
C MET A 58 -0.84 -12.80 -25.28
N LEU A 59 -1.17 -11.67 -24.66
CA LEU A 59 -1.61 -11.64 -23.27
C LEU A 59 -2.93 -12.38 -23.08
N ALA A 60 -3.89 -12.23 -23.99
CA ALA A 60 -5.16 -12.96 -23.94
C ALA A 60 -4.93 -14.49 -23.95
N HIS A 61 -4.07 -15.01 -24.83
CA HIS A 61 -3.71 -16.42 -24.87
C HIS A 61 -3.00 -16.90 -23.60
N LYS A 62 -2.17 -16.05 -22.98
CA LYS A 62 -1.47 -16.39 -21.73
C LYS A 62 -2.36 -16.35 -20.49
N LEU A 63 -3.36 -15.46 -20.45
CA LEU A 63 -4.15 -15.19 -19.24
C LEU A 63 -5.47 -15.96 -19.22
N PHE A 64 -6.20 -16.01 -20.36
CA PHE A 64 -7.53 -16.63 -20.41
C PHE A 64 -7.44 -18.14 -20.67
N ARG A 65 -6.95 -18.87 -19.66
CA ARG A 65 -6.69 -20.31 -19.68
C ARG A 65 -7.35 -20.99 -18.49
N ALA A 66 -7.83 -22.23 -18.71
CA ALA A 66 -8.46 -23.01 -17.65
C ALA A 66 -7.49 -23.36 -16.51
N ASP A 67 -6.21 -23.62 -16.82
CA ASP A 67 -5.15 -23.91 -15.85
C ASP A 67 -4.69 -22.69 -15.03
N ASN A 68 -5.03 -21.46 -15.48
CA ASN A 68 -4.75 -20.20 -14.79
C ASN A 68 -6.00 -19.62 -14.10
N MET A 69 -7.14 -20.35 -14.13
CA MET A 69 -8.41 -19.84 -13.62
C MET A 69 -8.61 -20.21 -12.15
N MET A 70 -8.98 -19.21 -11.35
CA MET A 70 -9.47 -19.40 -9.99
C MET A 70 -10.84 -18.76 -9.83
N ILE A 71 -11.80 -19.49 -9.29
CA ILE A 71 -13.17 -19.01 -9.07
C ILE A 71 -13.44 -18.95 -7.58
N SER A 72 -13.86 -17.76 -7.11
CA SER A 72 -14.39 -17.55 -5.77
C SER A 72 -15.87 -17.20 -5.87
N TYR A 73 -16.71 -17.99 -5.21
CA TYR A 73 -18.16 -17.78 -5.24
C TYR A 73 -18.72 -17.74 -3.83
N THR A 74 -19.53 -16.72 -3.54
CA THR A 74 -20.16 -16.54 -2.24
C THR A 74 -21.66 -16.43 -2.40
N ALA A 75 -22.39 -17.46 -1.98
CA ALA A 75 -23.83 -17.52 -2.02
C ALA A 75 -24.39 -18.43 -0.93
N ALA A 76 -25.72 -18.50 -0.80
CA ALA A 76 -26.39 -19.59 -0.12
C ALA A 76 -26.16 -20.93 -0.87
N LYS A 77 -26.34 -22.05 -0.18
CA LYS A 77 -26.06 -23.40 -0.74
C LYS A 77 -26.82 -23.64 -2.05
N GLU A 78 -28.05 -23.18 -2.12
CA GLU A 78 -28.93 -23.30 -3.29
C GLU A 78 -28.41 -22.52 -4.51
N GLY A 79 -27.67 -21.41 -4.27
CA GLY A 79 -27.06 -20.60 -5.33
C GLY A 79 -25.86 -21.27 -6.02
N LEU A 80 -25.35 -22.38 -5.47
CA LEU A 80 -24.29 -23.18 -6.10
C LEU A 80 -24.79 -24.08 -7.22
N ASN A 81 -26.10 -24.28 -7.32
CA ASN A 81 -26.69 -25.11 -8.36
C ASN A 81 -26.40 -24.52 -9.76
N GLY A 82 -25.90 -25.34 -10.66
CA GLY A 82 -25.53 -24.94 -12.03
C GLY A 82 -24.15 -24.26 -12.16
N MET A 83 -23.44 -24.00 -11.06
CA MET A 83 -22.09 -23.41 -11.12
C MET A 83 -21.08 -24.31 -11.83
N GLU A 84 -21.17 -25.62 -11.64
CA GLU A 84 -20.25 -26.57 -12.29
C GLU A 84 -20.42 -26.55 -13.82
N GLU A 85 -21.68 -26.51 -14.31
CA GLU A 85 -21.96 -26.40 -15.73
C GLU A 85 -21.45 -25.10 -16.33
N LEU A 86 -21.66 -23.99 -15.62
CA LEU A 86 -21.14 -22.67 -16.02
C LEU A 86 -19.61 -22.67 -16.10
N VAL A 87 -18.93 -23.22 -15.09
CA VAL A 87 -17.48 -23.32 -15.04
C VAL A 87 -16.93 -24.16 -16.18
N GLU A 88 -17.54 -25.32 -16.46
CA GLU A 88 -17.14 -26.17 -17.60
C GLU A 88 -17.40 -25.48 -18.95
N GLY A 89 -18.49 -24.72 -19.06
CA GLY A 89 -18.75 -23.88 -20.24
C GLY A 89 -17.67 -22.81 -20.44
N LEU A 90 -17.25 -22.13 -19.36
CA LEU A 90 -16.16 -21.15 -19.39
C LEU A 90 -14.82 -21.79 -19.80
N LYS A 91 -14.47 -22.94 -19.23
CA LYS A 91 -13.22 -23.64 -19.56
C LYS A 91 -13.14 -23.96 -21.05
N LYS A 92 -14.24 -24.43 -21.66
CA LYS A 92 -14.30 -24.75 -23.09
C LYS A 92 -14.11 -23.54 -24.01
N ALA A 93 -14.36 -22.33 -23.51
CA ALA A 93 -14.19 -21.08 -24.23
C ALA A 93 -12.78 -20.47 -24.07
N MET A 94 -11.93 -21.06 -23.25
CA MET A 94 -10.57 -20.57 -22.96
C MET A 94 -9.53 -21.15 -23.92
N PHE A 95 -8.37 -20.52 -23.96
CA PHE A 95 -7.24 -20.99 -24.78
C PHE A 95 -6.57 -22.22 -24.15
N GLU A 96 -6.18 -23.18 -25.01
CA GLU A 96 -5.51 -24.42 -24.62
C GLU A 96 -4.07 -24.52 -25.14
N ASP A 97 -3.62 -23.52 -25.94
CA ASP A 97 -2.28 -23.49 -26.51
C ASP A 97 -1.20 -23.65 -25.44
N PRO A 98 -0.12 -24.40 -25.72
CA PRO A 98 1.02 -24.46 -24.79
C PRO A 98 1.60 -23.08 -24.53
N VAL A 99 1.79 -22.73 -23.26
CA VAL A 99 2.41 -21.47 -22.86
C VAL A 99 3.71 -21.77 -22.14
N GLU A 100 4.77 -21.13 -22.62
CA GLU A 100 6.06 -21.17 -21.97
C GLU A 100 5.99 -20.46 -20.61
N ASP A 101 6.41 -21.12 -19.53
CA ASP A 101 6.51 -20.52 -18.20
C ASP A 101 7.70 -19.54 -18.16
N THR A 102 7.42 -18.29 -18.49
CA THR A 102 8.41 -17.22 -18.46
C THR A 102 8.26 -16.43 -17.17
N ARG A 103 9.25 -16.53 -16.28
CA ARG A 103 9.32 -15.69 -15.08
C ARG A 103 9.94 -14.34 -15.41
N CYS A 104 9.18 -13.28 -15.14
CA CYS A 104 9.72 -11.93 -15.24
C CYS A 104 10.31 -11.51 -13.88
N VAL A 105 11.57 -11.09 -13.87
CA VAL A 105 12.21 -10.47 -12.71
C VAL A 105 12.11 -8.96 -12.88
N LEU A 106 11.34 -8.31 -12.01
CA LEU A 106 11.24 -6.86 -11.99
C LEU A 106 12.40 -6.26 -11.20
N HIS A 107 13.20 -5.44 -11.85
CA HIS A 107 14.27 -4.70 -11.19
C HIS A 107 13.70 -3.45 -10.52
N CYS A 108 13.96 -3.32 -9.22
CA CYS A 108 13.64 -2.15 -8.43
C CYS A 108 14.87 -1.25 -8.29
N GLU A 109 14.64 0.06 -8.31
CA GLU A 109 15.69 1.06 -8.17
C GLU A 109 15.26 2.16 -7.21
N MET A 110 16.13 2.52 -6.28
CA MET A 110 15.89 3.62 -5.35
C MET A 110 15.97 4.96 -6.06
N LYS A 111 14.83 5.62 -6.21
CA LYS A 111 14.73 6.87 -7.00
C LYS A 111 14.54 8.12 -6.16
N ASN A 112 13.76 8.09 -5.09
CA ASN A 112 13.38 9.25 -4.29
C ASN A 112 12.98 10.43 -5.17
N GLU A 113 11.69 10.53 -5.50
CA GLU A 113 11.21 11.42 -6.55
C GLU A 113 10.30 12.52 -6.01
N GLY A 114 10.45 13.72 -6.58
CA GLY A 114 9.55 14.86 -6.41
C GLY A 114 8.77 15.13 -7.70
N PHE A 115 7.43 15.09 -7.65
CA PHE A 115 6.57 15.41 -8.78
C PHE A 115 5.88 16.75 -8.59
N LYS A 116 6.33 17.74 -9.35
CA LYS A 116 5.79 19.10 -9.34
C LYS A 116 4.43 19.15 -9.98
N THR A 117 3.51 19.86 -9.35
CA THR A 117 2.16 20.13 -9.85
C THR A 117 1.78 21.59 -9.57
N ALA A 118 0.71 22.07 -10.21
CA ALA A 118 0.15 23.40 -9.94
C ALA A 118 -0.55 23.50 -8.55
N SER A 119 -0.52 22.45 -7.74
CA SER A 119 -1.11 22.44 -6.39
C SER A 119 -0.27 23.28 -5.43
N LYS A 120 -0.93 23.91 -4.46
CA LYS A 120 -0.26 24.61 -3.32
C LYS A 120 -0.02 23.68 -2.13
N VAL A 121 -0.46 22.44 -2.20
CA VAL A 121 -0.34 21.44 -1.13
C VAL A 121 0.36 20.18 -1.65
N GLN A 122 0.97 19.45 -0.74
CA GLN A 122 1.75 18.25 -1.00
C GLN A 122 1.05 16.99 -0.51
N TYR A 123 1.50 15.88 -1.06
CA TYR A 123 1.33 14.52 -0.58
C TYR A 123 2.73 13.97 -0.30
N VAL A 124 3.11 13.92 0.98
CA VAL A 124 4.46 13.55 1.41
C VAL A 124 4.45 12.11 1.86
N ALA A 125 5.06 11.19 1.10
CA ALA A 125 5.14 9.78 1.43
C ALA A 125 6.55 9.38 1.85
N ARG A 126 6.65 8.73 3.00
CA ARG A 126 7.83 8.03 3.52
C ARG A 126 7.50 6.55 3.65
N VAL A 127 8.30 5.68 3.03
CA VAL A 127 8.03 4.25 2.91
C VAL A 127 9.29 3.45 3.23
N GLY A 128 9.13 2.21 3.69
CA GLY A 128 10.23 1.28 3.86
C GLY A 128 9.74 -0.13 4.15
N ASN A 129 10.59 -1.13 3.90
CA ASN A 129 10.33 -2.49 4.34
C ASN A 129 11.08 -2.75 5.65
N PHE A 130 10.34 -2.90 6.75
CA PHE A 130 10.93 -3.10 8.06
C PHE A 130 11.46 -4.54 8.25
N ILE A 131 10.91 -5.55 7.56
CA ILE A 131 11.41 -6.93 7.63
C ILE A 131 12.79 -7.02 6.97
N ASP A 132 12.98 -6.40 5.81
CA ASP A 132 14.28 -6.36 5.12
C ASP A 132 15.35 -5.63 5.95
N ASN A 133 14.92 -4.79 6.90
CA ASN A 133 15.76 -4.06 7.83
C ASN A 133 15.80 -4.68 9.25
N GLY A 134 15.39 -5.95 9.40
CA GLY A 134 15.61 -6.76 10.60
C GLY A 134 14.53 -6.68 11.68
N ALA A 135 13.34 -6.12 11.38
CA ALA A 135 12.21 -6.07 12.29
C ALA A 135 11.10 -7.04 11.88
N ASP A 136 10.30 -7.51 12.83
CA ASP A 136 9.23 -8.48 12.60
C ASP A 136 7.84 -7.83 12.63
N TYR A 137 6.89 -8.44 11.89
CA TYR A 137 5.48 -8.07 11.98
C TYR A 137 4.85 -8.61 13.27
N THR A 138 4.11 -7.76 13.97
CA THR A 138 3.32 -8.13 15.16
C THR A 138 1.92 -7.49 15.11
N GLY A 139 0.93 -8.13 15.77
CA GLY A 139 -0.41 -7.57 15.90
C GLY A 139 -0.44 -6.19 16.58
N ALA A 140 0.55 -5.87 17.42
CA ALA A 140 0.67 -4.56 18.06
C ALA A 140 0.82 -3.40 17.06
N LEU A 141 1.29 -3.65 15.84
CA LEU A 141 1.34 -2.64 14.76
C LEU A 141 -0.04 -2.11 14.36
N GLN A 142 -1.10 -2.88 14.59
CA GLN A 142 -2.47 -2.39 14.38
C GLN A 142 -2.88 -1.38 15.47
N ILE A 143 -2.38 -1.54 16.71
CA ILE A 143 -2.57 -0.55 17.78
C ILE A 143 -1.76 0.71 17.48
N LEU A 144 -0.51 0.55 17.02
CA LEU A 144 0.33 1.68 16.61
C LEU A 144 -0.36 2.55 15.56
N LYS A 145 -1.00 1.93 14.57
CA LYS A 145 -1.78 2.67 13.56
C LYS A 145 -2.86 3.55 14.22
N VAL A 146 -3.55 3.04 15.24
CA VAL A 146 -4.59 3.80 15.97
C VAL A 146 -3.95 4.93 16.76
N ILE A 147 -2.89 4.66 17.53
CA ILE A 147 -2.16 5.67 18.31
C ILE A 147 -1.68 6.81 17.40
N LEU A 148 -0.99 6.49 16.31
CA LEU A 148 -0.47 7.50 15.39
C LEU A 148 -1.59 8.34 14.75
N SER A 149 -2.72 7.71 14.39
CA SER A 149 -3.84 8.38 13.74
C SER A 149 -4.61 9.35 14.65
N TYR A 150 -4.62 9.13 15.96
CA TYR A 150 -5.39 9.94 16.90
C TYR A 150 -4.53 10.84 17.80
N ASP A 151 -3.24 10.52 17.95
CA ASP A 151 -2.32 11.29 18.79
C ASP A 151 -1.21 11.97 17.97
N TYR A 152 -0.11 11.26 17.73
CA TYR A 152 1.12 11.88 17.28
C TYR A 152 1.00 12.56 15.90
N LEU A 153 0.53 11.82 14.88
CA LEU A 153 0.39 12.36 13.53
C LEU A 153 -0.74 13.38 13.45
N TRP A 154 -1.84 13.09 14.14
CA TRP A 154 -2.95 14.05 14.23
C TRP A 154 -2.51 15.39 14.80
N GLN A 155 -1.79 15.39 15.91
CA GLN A 155 -1.37 16.61 16.59
C GLN A 155 -0.29 17.37 15.78
N ASN A 156 0.71 16.66 15.24
CA ASN A 156 1.89 17.31 14.67
C ASN A 156 1.73 17.61 13.17
N VAL A 157 1.13 16.73 12.38
CA VAL A 157 0.95 16.93 10.94
C VAL A 157 -0.36 17.66 10.64
N ARG A 158 -1.47 17.29 11.29
CA ARG A 158 -2.76 17.90 11.00
C ARG A 158 -2.99 19.17 11.80
N VAL A 159 -3.04 19.10 13.13
CA VAL A 159 -3.44 20.24 13.99
C VAL A 159 -2.39 21.36 13.94
N LYS A 160 -1.14 21.04 14.20
CA LYS A 160 -0.05 22.02 14.21
C LYS A 160 0.52 22.29 12.82
N GLY A 161 0.51 21.28 11.93
CA GLY A 161 1.04 21.37 10.57
C GLY A 161 0.07 21.91 9.55
N GLY A 162 -1.25 21.80 9.78
CA GLY A 162 -2.28 22.27 8.87
C GLY A 162 -2.60 21.33 7.70
N ALA A 163 -2.06 20.11 7.69
CA ALA A 163 -2.44 19.10 6.72
C ALA A 163 -3.91 18.68 6.89
N TYR A 164 -4.56 18.29 5.80
CA TYR A 164 -5.93 17.79 5.88
C TYR A 164 -6.01 16.41 6.55
N GLY A 165 -4.98 15.59 6.40
CA GLY A 165 -4.86 14.29 7.06
C GLY A 165 -3.45 13.73 7.02
N CYS A 166 -3.24 12.70 7.83
CA CYS A 166 -2.03 11.90 7.80
C CYS A 166 -2.37 10.44 8.10
N MET A 167 -1.75 9.51 7.41
CA MET A 167 -2.04 8.08 7.49
C MET A 167 -0.76 7.27 7.64
N SER A 168 -0.87 6.15 8.35
CA SER A 168 0.19 5.14 8.43
C SER A 168 -0.37 3.73 8.23
N ARG A 169 0.46 2.83 7.73
CA ARG A 169 0.12 1.42 7.58
C ARG A 169 1.37 0.56 7.71
N PHE A 170 1.18 -0.63 8.25
CA PHE A 170 2.19 -1.67 8.37
C PHE A 170 1.58 -2.99 7.87
N SER A 171 2.23 -3.65 6.92
CA SER A 171 1.75 -4.90 6.32
C SER A 171 2.53 -6.11 6.83
N ARG A 172 1.96 -7.31 6.68
CA ARG A 172 2.64 -8.56 6.99
C ARG A 172 3.82 -8.84 6.07
N THR A 173 3.87 -8.21 4.91
CA THR A 173 4.98 -8.29 3.94
C THR A 173 6.14 -7.37 4.30
N GLY A 174 6.06 -6.66 5.43
CA GLY A 174 7.10 -5.76 5.90
C GLY A 174 6.97 -4.32 5.41
N GLU A 175 6.09 -4.04 4.47
CA GLU A 175 5.89 -2.68 3.98
C GLU A 175 5.26 -1.81 5.05
N GLY A 176 5.95 -0.74 5.43
CA GLY A 176 5.47 0.30 6.31
C GLY A 176 5.50 1.65 5.61
N TYR A 177 4.51 2.51 5.86
CA TYR A 177 4.51 3.86 5.34
C TYR A 177 3.84 4.87 6.25
N PHE A 178 4.25 6.14 6.04
CA PHE A 178 3.62 7.35 6.53
C PHE A 178 3.33 8.24 5.33
N VAL A 179 2.15 8.85 5.28
CA VAL A 179 1.79 9.76 4.18
C VAL A 179 0.87 10.86 4.65
N SER A 180 1.18 12.11 4.27
CA SER A 180 0.30 13.26 4.49
C SER A 180 -0.64 13.48 3.31
N TYR A 181 -1.77 14.12 3.58
CA TYR A 181 -2.81 14.41 2.59
C TYR A 181 -3.12 15.89 2.60
N ARG A 182 -2.94 16.55 1.44
CA ARG A 182 -3.10 18.00 1.27
C ARG A 182 -2.37 18.78 2.36
N ASP A 183 -1.07 18.57 2.41
CA ASP A 183 -0.17 19.11 3.41
C ASP A 183 0.47 20.42 2.91
N PRO A 184 0.39 21.52 3.65
CA PRO A 184 1.11 22.75 3.28
C PRO A 184 2.63 22.67 3.51
N ASN A 185 3.10 21.65 4.27
CA ASN A 185 4.52 21.50 4.61
C ASN A 185 5.12 20.26 3.92
N LEU A 186 6.42 20.29 3.70
CA LEU A 186 7.19 19.14 3.23
C LEU A 186 8.25 18.75 4.27
N GLU A 187 9.28 19.58 4.46
CA GLU A 187 10.40 19.28 5.37
C GLU A 187 9.94 19.06 6.81
N ARG A 188 9.11 19.95 7.34
CA ARG A 188 8.53 19.77 8.68
C ARG A 188 7.78 18.46 8.84
N THR A 189 7.06 18.02 7.83
CA THR A 189 6.33 16.76 7.87
C THR A 189 7.30 15.58 7.88
N MET A 190 8.40 15.64 7.15
CA MET A 190 9.46 14.65 7.20
C MET A 190 10.12 14.58 8.59
N GLU A 191 10.41 15.73 9.21
CA GLU A 191 10.92 15.80 10.60
C GLU A 191 9.95 15.14 11.59
N VAL A 192 8.64 15.37 11.42
CA VAL A 192 7.61 14.72 12.24
C VAL A 192 7.65 13.19 12.07
N TYR A 193 7.84 12.69 10.84
CA TYR A 193 7.94 11.24 10.64
C TYR A 193 9.19 10.66 11.33
N GLU A 194 10.32 11.33 11.20
CA GLU A 194 11.57 10.91 11.87
C GLU A 194 11.45 10.89 13.40
N GLY A 195 10.68 11.81 13.97
CA GLY A 195 10.44 11.88 15.41
C GLY A 195 9.50 10.79 15.98
N ILE A 196 8.87 9.94 15.14
CA ILE A 196 7.92 8.90 15.61
C ILE A 196 8.62 7.88 16.51
N ALA A 197 9.83 7.44 16.16
CA ALA A 197 10.55 6.44 16.95
C ALA A 197 10.86 6.94 18.37
N ASP A 198 11.28 8.19 18.52
CA ASP A 198 11.53 8.79 19.82
C ASP A 198 10.25 9.00 20.63
N TYR A 199 9.15 9.37 19.99
CA TYR A 199 7.84 9.41 20.62
C TYR A 199 7.47 8.04 21.18
N LEU A 200 7.69 6.96 20.43
CA LEU A 200 7.37 5.60 20.86
C LEU A 200 8.26 5.12 22.01
N ARG A 201 9.55 5.41 22.00
CA ARG A 201 10.45 5.07 23.11
C ARG A 201 10.01 5.70 24.42
N ASN A 202 9.45 6.92 24.36
CA ASN A 202 8.95 7.65 25.51
C ASN A 202 7.44 7.48 25.72
N PHE A 203 6.80 6.54 25.02
CA PHE A 203 5.35 6.33 25.10
C PHE A 203 4.93 5.97 26.52
N THR A 204 4.06 6.80 27.09
CA THR A 204 3.51 6.62 28.42
C THR A 204 2.06 7.06 28.45
N VAL A 205 1.16 6.15 28.83
CA VAL A 205 -0.28 6.40 28.92
C VAL A 205 -0.85 5.67 30.15
N SER A 206 -2.04 6.06 30.61
CA SER A 206 -2.75 5.29 31.63
C SER A 206 -3.23 3.94 31.08
N ASP A 207 -3.44 2.95 31.99
CA ASP A 207 -4.05 1.67 31.60
C ASP A 207 -5.41 1.86 30.92
N ARG A 208 -6.16 2.88 31.35
CA ARG A 208 -7.44 3.24 30.74
C ARG A 208 -7.27 3.67 29.27
N ASP A 209 -6.26 4.44 28.97
CA ASP A 209 -6.02 4.92 27.60
C ASP A 209 -5.42 3.82 26.74
N MET A 210 -4.55 2.98 27.29
CA MET A 210 -4.07 1.78 26.59
C MET A 210 -5.25 0.85 26.20
N ASN A 211 -6.20 0.63 27.11
CA ASN A 211 -7.40 -0.13 26.82
C ASN A 211 -8.26 0.52 25.73
N LYS A 212 -8.37 1.85 25.66
CA LYS A 212 -9.08 2.53 24.57
C LYS A 212 -8.44 2.25 23.22
N TYR A 213 -7.11 2.25 23.11
CA TYR A 213 -6.42 1.92 21.85
C TYR A 213 -6.65 0.46 21.46
N ILE A 214 -6.59 -0.47 22.40
CA ILE A 214 -6.89 -1.89 22.15
C ILE A 214 -8.33 -2.06 21.68
N ILE A 215 -9.30 -1.48 22.36
CA ILE A 215 -10.74 -1.55 22.01
C ILE A 215 -10.96 -0.92 20.62
N GLY A 216 -10.39 0.25 20.35
CA GLY A 216 -10.48 0.90 19.05
C GLY A 216 -9.89 0.06 17.94
N THR A 217 -8.76 -0.61 18.19
CA THR A 217 -8.12 -1.53 17.24
C THR A 217 -9.01 -2.73 16.98
N MET A 218 -9.55 -3.36 18.02
CA MET A 218 -10.44 -4.52 17.87
C MET A 218 -11.74 -4.16 17.15
N SER A 219 -12.31 -2.98 17.44
CA SER A 219 -13.49 -2.47 16.74
C SER A 219 -13.26 -2.32 15.25
N ASN A 220 -12.07 -1.86 14.83
CA ASN A 220 -11.71 -1.77 13.41
C ASN A 220 -11.55 -3.14 12.74
N ILE A 221 -11.07 -4.15 13.48
CA ILE A 221 -10.86 -5.51 12.97
C ILE A 221 -12.19 -6.30 12.90
N ASP A 222 -13.07 -6.10 13.86
CA ASP A 222 -14.31 -6.85 14.06
C ASP A 222 -15.55 -6.14 13.48
N GLN A 223 -15.37 -5.25 12.52
CA GLN A 223 -16.50 -4.61 11.86
C GLN A 223 -17.45 -5.64 11.24
N PRO A 224 -18.77 -5.45 11.39
CA PRO A 224 -19.75 -6.29 10.72
C PRO A 224 -19.52 -6.33 9.22
N MET A 225 -19.57 -7.52 8.64
CA MET A 225 -19.36 -7.73 7.21
C MET A 225 -20.59 -8.35 6.58
N THR A 226 -20.93 -7.88 5.37
CA THR A 226 -21.91 -8.54 4.50
C THR A 226 -21.39 -9.93 4.08
N PRO A 227 -22.27 -10.84 3.62
CA PRO A 227 -21.83 -12.14 3.07
C PRO A 227 -20.76 -12.00 1.97
N SER A 228 -20.94 -11.08 1.03
CA SER A 228 -19.95 -10.78 -0.02
C SER A 228 -18.60 -10.37 0.57
N ALA A 229 -18.58 -9.40 1.50
CA ALA A 229 -17.33 -8.96 2.14
C ALA A 229 -16.63 -10.09 2.92
N LYS A 230 -17.37 -11.05 3.50
CA LYS A 230 -16.80 -12.25 4.11
C LYS A 230 -16.14 -13.15 3.07
N GLY A 231 -16.79 -13.34 1.91
CA GLY A 231 -16.24 -14.08 0.78
C GLY A 231 -14.93 -13.44 0.27
N ASP A 232 -14.95 -12.14 0.01
CA ASP A 232 -13.77 -11.38 -0.44
C ASP A 232 -12.62 -11.47 0.58
N ARG A 233 -12.92 -11.36 1.87
CA ARG A 233 -11.92 -11.52 2.93
C ARG A 233 -11.35 -12.93 2.94
N SER A 234 -12.19 -13.97 2.84
CA SER A 234 -11.75 -15.36 2.81
C SER A 234 -10.85 -15.63 1.61
N PHE A 235 -11.25 -15.17 0.43
CA PHE A 235 -10.46 -15.29 -0.79
C PHE A 235 -9.09 -14.58 -0.65
N ASN A 236 -9.08 -13.34 -0.14
CA ASN A 236 -7.83 -12.61 0.09
C ASN A 236 -6.90 -13.32 1.10
N LEU A 237 -7.43 -13.88 2.19
CA LEU A 237 -6.64 -14.64 3.15
C LEU A 237 -6.04 -15.91 2.50
N TYR A 238 -6.83 -16.62 1.70
CA TYR A 238 -6.38 -17.79 0.95
C TYR A 238 -5.25 -17.43 -0.03
N MET A 239 -5.45 -16.41 -0.85
CA MET A 239 -4.45 -15.96 -1.83
C MET A 239 -3.13 -15.51 -1.17
N ASN A 240 -3.22 -14.87 -0.02
CA ASN A 240 -2.04 -14.42 0.75
C ASN A 240 -1.49 -15.47 1.72
N LYS A 241 -2.02 -16.69 1.71
CA LYS A 241 -1.60 -17.81 2.57
C LYS A 241 -1.61 -17.46 4.07
N VAL A 242 -2.59 -16.66 4.49
CA VAL A 242 -2.77 -16.27 5.89
C VAL A 242 -3.69 -17.27 6.59
N SER A 243 -3.14 -18.05 7.52
CA SER A 243 -3.88 -19.08 8.24
C SER A 243 -4.75 -18.49 9.37
N ALA A 244 -5.73 -19.30 9.82
CA ALA A 244 -6.55 -18.97 10.99
C ALA A 244 -5.70 -18.83 12.27
N GLU A 245 -4.64 -19.62 12.41
CA GLU A 245 -3.68 -19.58 13.51
C GLU A 245 -2.92 -18.25 13.51
N THR A 246 -2.50 -17.77 12.34
CA THR A 246 -1.85 -16.46 12.19
C THR A 246 -2.78 -15.34 12.67
N ILE A 247 -4.04 -15.34 12.22
CA ILE A 247 -5.04 -14.36 12.65
C ILE A 247 -5.27 -14.43 14.17
N LYS A 248 -5.40 -15.64 14.71
CA LYS A 248 -5.59 -15.85 16.17
C LYS A 248 -4.39 -15.33 16.96
N LYS A 249 -3.16 -15.61 16.51
CA LYS A 249 -1.91 -15.12 17.12
C LYS A 249 -1.89 -13.58 17.16
N GLU A 250 -2.16 -12.93 16.04
CA GLU A 250 -2.17 -11.47 15.94
C GLU A 250 -3.24 -10.84 16.85
N ARG A 251 -4.44 -11.41 16.89
CA ARG A 251 -5.50 -10.94 17.81
C ARG A 251 -5.09 -11.07 19.26
N LEU A 252 -4.43 -12.15 19.65
CA LEU A 252 -3.91 -12.32 21.01
C LEU A 252 -2.81 -11.31 21.34
N GLN A 253 -1.94 -10.98 20.37
CA GLN A 253 -0.93 -9.94 20.52
C GLN A 253 -1.58 -8.57 20.76
N ILE A 254 -2.67 -8.23 20.06
CA ILE A 254 -3.42 -7.00 20.27
C ILE A 254 -4.05 -6.98 21.68
N LEU A 255 -4.78 -8.04 22.04
CA LEU A 255 -5.52 -8.10 23.31
C LEU A 255 -4.63 -8.09 24.57
N LYS A 256 -3.38 -8.58 24.43
CA LYS A 256 -2.42 -8.66 25.53
C LYS A 256 -1.36 -7.54 25.50
N ALA A 257 -1.43 -6.64 24.52
CA ALA A 257 -0.44 -5.60 24.37
C ALA A 257 -0.43 -4.63 25.55
N GLY A 258 0.76 -4.31 26.04
CA GLY A 258 1.00 -3.25 27.02
C GLY A 258 1.85 -2.13 26.44
N GLN A 259 2.16 -1.13 27.28
CA GLN A 259 2.99 0.02 26.86
C GLN A 259 4.37 -0.40 26.37
N GLU A 260 4.98 -1.42 26.98
CA GLU A 260 6.28 -1.94 26.56
C GLU A 260 6.26 -2.53 25.16
N ASP A 261 5.13 -3.17 24.75
CA ASP A 261 5.00 -3.69 23.40
C ASP A 261 4.91 -2.54 22.38
N ILE A 262 4.29 -1.42 22.75
CA ILE A 262 4.24 -0.21 21.91
C ILE A 262 5.63 0.44 21.83
N ARG A 263 6.38 0.54 22.92
CA ARG A 263 7.74 1.10 22.92
C ARG A 263 8.68 0.33 21.99
N LYS A 264 8.60 -1.00 21.98
CA LYS A 264 9.39 -1.87 21.09
C LYS A 264 9.11 -1.62 19.60
N LEU A 265 7.96 -1.06 19.26
CA LEU A 265 7.64 -0.70 17.86
C LEU A 265 8.46 0.49 17.33
N ALA A 266 9.21 1.19 18.19
CA ALA A 266 10.17 2.20 17.77
C ALA A 266 11.19 1.62 16.78
N ASP A 267 11.66 0.39 17.01
CA ASP A 267 12.63 -0.28 16.14
C ASP A 267 12.03 -0.60 14.76
N VAL A 268 10.73 -0.95 14.71
CA VAL A 268 10.01 -1.16 13.44
C VAL A 268 9.91 0.15 12.66
N VAL A 269 9.60 1.25 13.33
CA VAL A 269 9.53 2.57 12.68
C VAL A 269 10.90 3.01 12.19
N GLU A 270 11.97 2.82 12.96
CA GLU A 270 13.34 3.09 12.53
C GLU A 270 13.73 2.26 11.30
N ALA A 271 13.35 0.97 11.26
CA ALA A 271 13.60 0.11 10.13
C ALA A 271 12.89 0.64 8.85
N VAL A 272 11.66 1.18 8.97
CA VAL A 272 10.97 1.88 7.87
C VAL A 272 11.75 3.13 7.45
N MET A 273 12.19 3.95 8.41
CA MET A 273 12.92 5.19 8.11
C MET A 273 14.28 4.92 7.47
N LYS A 274 14.99 3.90 7.93
CA LYS A 274 16.29 3.47 7.40
C LYS A 274 16.24 3.08 5.92
N ALA A 275 15.12 2.52 5.45
CA ALA A 275 14.92 2.18 4.05
C ALA A 275 14.99 3.40 3.11
N GLY A 276 14.67 4.58 3.61
CA GLY A 276 14.93 5.84 2.94
C GLY A 276 14.09 6.16 1.71
N GLN A 277 12.97 5.47 1.49
CA GLN A 277 12.13 5.64 0.29
C GLN A 277 11.19 6.84 0.45
N VAL A 278 11.32 7.82 -0.45
CA VAL A 278 10.53 9.06 -0.44
C VAL A 278 9.90 9.31 -1.80
N CYS A 279 8.64 9.68 -1.81
CA CYS A 279 7.99 10.27 -2.97
C CYS A 279 7.08 11.41 -2.53
N VAL A 280 7.20 12.55 -3.18
CA VAL A 280 6.37 13.72 -2.93
C VAL A 280 5.68 14.15 -4.22
N ILE A 281 4.38 14.41 -4.13
CA ILE A 281 3.60 14.98 -5.24
C ILE A 281 3.00 16.29 -4.73
N GLY A 282 3.25 17.42 -5.39
CA GLY A 282 2.65 18.68 -4.92
C GLY A 282 3.27 19.95 -5.46
N SER A 283 3.34 20.97 -4.61
CA SER A 283 3.77 22.31 -4.96
C SER A 283 5.15 22.35 -5.60
N GLU A 284 5.25 22.99 -6.75
CA GLU A 284 6.52 23.22 -7.44
C GLU A 284 7.52 23.93 -6.55
N GLU A 285 7.10 25.01 -5.86
CA GLU A 285 7.93 25.80 -4.95
C GLU A 285 8.51 24.93 -3.82
N LYS A 286 7.66 24.14 -3.13
CA LYS A 286 8.10 23.32 -2.00
C LYS A 286 9.01 22.16 -2.39
N ILE A 287 8.78 21.57 -3.56
CA ILE A 287 9.65 20.52 -4.10
C ILE A 287 11.00 21.10 -4.53
N GLU A 288 11.02 22.31 -5.11
CA GLU A 288 12.28 22.97 -5.49
C GLU A 288 13.07 23.39 -4.26
N GLU A 289 12.43 23.92 -3.21
CA GLU A 289 13.09 24.25 -1.93
C GLU A 289 13.78 23.00 -1.32
N ALA A 290 13.15 21.84 -1.40
CA ALA A 290 13.63 20.58 -0.83
C ALA A 290 14.30 19.66 -1.88
N LYS A 291 14.80 20.20 -2.99
CA LYS A 291 15.32 19.39 -4.12
C LYS A 291 16.42 18.41 -3.75
N ASP A 292 17.23 18.72 -2.76
CA ASP A 292 18.35 17.88 -2.30
C ASP A 292 17.85 16.56 -1.66
N MET A 293 16.56 16.48 -1.31
CA MET A 293 15.91 15.28 -0.82
C MET A 293 15.65 14.24 -1.94
N PHE A 294 15.64 14.67 -3.19
CA PHE A 294 15.22 13.88 -4.33
C PHE A 294 16.38 13.57 -5.26
N LYS A 295 16.40 12.34 -5.83
CA LYS A 295 17.28 12.00 -6.94
C LYS A 295 16.75 12.53 -8.27
N ASN A 296 15.43 12.57 -8.42
CA ASN A 296 14.75 13.04 -9.61
C ASN A 296 13.60 13.99 -9.25
N VAL A 297 13.47 15.06 -10.01
CA VAL A 297 12.35 16.01 -9.92
C VAL A 297 11.73 16.14 -11.31
N THR A 298 10.42 15.90 -11.41
CA THR A 298 9.65 15.91 -12.67
C THR A 298 8.43 16.83 -12.52
N THR A 299 8.01 17.49 -13.60
CA THR A 299 6.77 18.27 -13.65
C THR A 299 5.70 17.46 -14.39
N PHE A 300 4.48 17.40 -13.79
CA PHE A 300 3.29 16.78 -14.42
C PHE A 300 2.48 17.78 -15.22
#